data_983479b7d89d8ba9580dbb7b6d538d5b
#
_entry.id   983479b7d89d8ba9580dbb7b6d538d5b
#
_cell.length_a   1.000
_cell.length_b   1.000
_cell.length_c   1.000
_cell.angle_alpha   90.00
_cell.angle_beta   90.00
_cell.angle_gamma   90.00
#
_symmetry.space_group_name_H-M   'P 1'
#
loop_
_entity.id
_entity.type
_entity.pdbx_description
1 polymer ?
#
loop_
_entity_poly.entity_id
_entity_poly.type
_entity_poly.pdbx_seq_one_letter_code
_entity_poly.pdbx_strand_id
1 'polypeptide(L)'
;MDTVGQIIRIKRESKGLLLRQVAAHLDIDQAILSKIERNERKPTKENIIKISEILNLDKDELMVQFMSDKIAYEIADEDCANRVLKIAEKKVKYLKAHSVKN
;
A
#
# COMPACT_ATOMS: atom_id res chain seq x y z
N MET A 1 1.51 -10.76 -9.82
CA MET A 1 1.61 -9.31 -9.52
C MET A 1 1.66 -9.11 -8.02
N ASP A 2 2.64 -8.37 -7.55
CA ASP A 2 2.88 -8.24 -6.13
C ASP A 2 1.95 -7.22 -5.47
N THR A 3 1.34 -7.63 -4.37
CA THR A 3 0.63 -6.70 -3.50
C THR A 3 1.65 -5.96 -2.64
N VAL A 4 1.21 -4.86 -2.01
CA VAL A 4 2.09 -4.11 -1.11
C VAL A 4 2.61 -5.01 0.02
N GLY A 5 1.77 -5.95 0.50
CA GLY A 5 2.19 -6.89 1.55
C GLY A 5 3.32 -7.79 1.11
N GLN A 6 3.26 -8.30 -0.12
CA GLN A 6 4.32 -9.14 -0.67
C GLN A 6 5.63 -8.36 -0.86
N ILE A 7 5.52 -7.13 -1.32
CA ILE A 7 6.69 -6.26 -1.48
C ILE A 7 7.37 -6.06 -0.13
N ILE A 8 6.58 -5.79 0.90
CA ILE A 8 7.09 -5.60 2.26
C ILE A 8 7.79 -6.87 2.75
N ARG A 9 7.14 -8.02 2.59
CA ARG A 9 7.68 -9.29 3.05
C ARG A 9 9.01 -9.63 2.36
N ILE A 10 9.04 -9.50 1.04
CA ILE A 10 10.24 -9.81 0.26
C ILE A 10 11.40 -8.95 0.74
N LYS A 11 11.17 -7.65 0.92
CA LYS A 11 12.21 -6.73 1.36
C LYS A 11 12.66 -7.03 2.78
N ARG A 12 11.70 -7.30 3.68
CA ARG A 12 12.02 -7.65 5.08
C ARG A 12 12.90 -8.89 5.13
N GLU A 13 12.50 -9.94 4.40
CA GLU A 13 13.26 -11.20 4.37
C GLU A 13 14.63 -11.00 3.74
N SER A 14 14.73 -10.18 2.71
CA SER A 14 16.02 -9.90 2.05
C SER A 14 17.01 -9.20 2.99
N LYS A 15 16.49 -8.46 3.96
CA LYS A 15 17.33 -7.80 4.97
C LYS A 15 17.59 -8.68 6.21
N GLY A 16 17.05 -9.89 6.21
CA GLY A 16 17.18 -10.80 7.35
C GLY A 16 16.43 -10.37 8.59
N LEU A 17 15.42 -9.52 8.44
CA LEU A 17 14.65 -9.02 9.57
C LEU A 17 13.49 -9.94 9.90
N LEU A 18 13.25 -10.13 11.19
CA LEU A 18 12.10 -10.91 11.66
C LEU A 18 10.88 -10.03 11.76
N LEU A 19 9.69 -10.67 11.66
CA LEU A 19 8.43 -9.95 11.81
C LEU A 19 8.39 -9.12 13.08
N ARG A 20 8.84 -9.69 14.22
CA ARG A 20 8.79 -8.99 15.50
C ARG A 20 9.66 -7.73 15.52
N GLN A 21 10.76 -7.74 14.77
CA GLN A 21 11.66 -6.58 14.73
C GLN A 21 11.01 -5.41 14.01
N VAL A 22 10.41 -5.68 12.86
CA VAL A 22 9.71 -4.63 12.09
C VAL A 22 8.45 -4.18 12.81
N ALA A 23 7.68 -5.12 13.37
CA ALA A 23 6.46 -4.80 14.11
C ALA A 23 6.74 -3.88 15.29
N ALA A 24 7.84 -4.11 16.00
CA ALA A 24 8.25 -3.26 17.12
C ALA A 24 8.46 -1.82 16.69
N HIS A 25 9.11 -1.62 15.54
CA HIS A 25 9.33 -0.28 15.00
C HIS A 25 8.03 0.42 14.60
N LEU A 26 7.02 -0.37 14.20
CA LEU A 26 5.72 0.16 13.81
C LEU A 26 4.77 0.34 15.00
N ASP A 27 5.18 -0.14 16.17
CA ASP A 27 4.36 -0.16 17.38
C ASP A 27 3.03 -0.90 17.15
N ILE A 28 3.11 -2.05 16.48
CA ILE A 28 1.98 -2.93 16.25
C ILE A 28 2.34 -4.37 16.62
N ASP A 29 1.32 -5.18 16.81
CA ASP A 29 1.50 -6.60 17.06
C ASP A 29 2.14 -7.30 15.86
N GLN A 30 3.01 -8.25 16.13
CA GLN A 30 3.61 -9.10 15.12
C GLN A 30 2.55 -9.78 14.27
N ALA A 31 1.45 -10.22 14.89
CA ALA A 31 0.34 -10.88 14.18
C ALA A 31 -0.31 -9.93 13.17
N ILE A 32 -0.40 -8.65 13.49
CA ILE A 32 -0.96 -7.64 12.58
C ILE A 32 -0.05 -7.48 11.37
N LEU A 33 1.25 -7.35 11.59
CA LEU A 33 2.19 -7.24 10.48
C LEU A 33 2.16 -8.49 9.59
N SER A 34 2.08 -9.67 10.19
CA SER A 34 1.96 -10.92 9.43
C SER A 34 0.73 -10.89 8.52
N LYS A 35 -0.40 -10.41 9.04
CA LYS A 35 -1.63 -10.29 8.24
C LYS A 35 -1.48 -9.26 7.12
N ILE A 36 -0.79 -8.16 7.37
CA ILE A 36 -0.50 -7.16 6.33
C ILE A 36 0.31 -7.79 5.21
N GLU A 37 1.34 -8.56 5.55
CA GLU A 37 2.20 -9.20 4.55
C GLU A 37 1.44 -10.25 3.74
N ARG A 38 0.46 -10.92 4.35
CA ARG A 38 -0.37 -11.92 3.67
C ARG A 38 -1.59 -11.30 2.98
N ASN A 39 -1.70 -9.99 3.01
CA ASN A 39 -2.81 -9.29 2.38
C ASN A 39 -4.17 -9.59 3.02
N GLU A 40 -4.16 -9.93 4.29
CA GLU A 40 -5.37 -10.20 5.09
C GLU A 40 -5.80 -9.00 5.90
N ARG A 41 -4.96 -7.98 5.94
CA ARG A 41 -5.26 -6.73 6.63
C ARG A 41 -4.59 -5.58 5.91
N LYS A 42 -5.32 -4.47 5.75
CA LYS A 42 -4.79 -3.28 5.09
C LYS A 42 -3.92 -2.48 6.06
N PRO A 43 -2.71 -2.08 5.67
CA PRO A 43 -1.93 -1.14 6.47
C PRO A 43 -2.55 0.25 6.40
N THR A 44 -2.14 1.12 7.30
CA THR A 44 -2.50 2.54 7.24
C THR A 44 -1.43 3.28 6.43
N LYS A 45 -1.73 4.51 6.00
CA LYS A 45 -0.72 5.36 5.35
C LYS A 45 0.48 5.58 6.24
N GLU A 46 0.24 5.76 7.54
CA GLU A 46 1.32 5.93 8.52
C GLU A 46 2.21 4.70 8.57
N ASN A 47 1.61 3.50 8.56
CA ASN A 47 2.37 2.26 8.50
C ASN A 47 3.25 2.22 7.26
N ILE A 48 2.71 2.62 6.10
CA ILE A 48 3.46 2.62 4.84
C ILE A 48 4.68 3.54 4.93
N ILE A 49 4.51 4.73 5.47
CA ILE A 49 5.62 5.67 5.63
C ILE A 49 6.71 5.08 6.53
N LYS A 50 6.33 4.55 7.68
CA LYS A 50 7.27 3.95 8.64
C LYS A 50 7.97 2.72 8.07
N ILE A 51 7.22 1.86 7.38
CA ILE A 51 7.77 0.67 6.74
C ILE A 51 8.82 1.05 5.69
N SER A 52 8.53 2.08 4.88
CA SER A 52 9.47 2.52 3.86
C SER A 52 10.78 2.98 4.49
N GLU A 53 10.72 3.65 5.64
CA GLU A 53 11.91 4.09 6.36
C GLU A 53 12.71 2.92 6.91
N ILE A 54 12.02 2.00 7.58
CA ILE A 54 12.66 0.84 8.23
C ILE A 54 13.31 -0.07 7.20
N LEU A 55 12.62 -0.31 6.09
CA LEU A 55 13.08 -1.25 5.07
C LEU A 55 13.89 -0.57 3.95
N ASN A 56 14.09 0.74 4.04
CA ASN A 56 14.78 1.52 3.03
C ASN A 56 14.15 1.32 1.65
N LEU A 57 12.83 1.43 1.60
CA LEU A 57 12.06 1.43 0.36
C LEU A 57 11.71 2.86 -0.02
N ASP A 58 11.56 3.10 -1.30
CA ASP A 58 11.08 4.42 -1.75
C ASP A 58 9.65 4.61 -1.27
N LYS A 59 9.43 5.68 -0.51
CA LYS A 59 8.13 5.95 0.10
C LYS A 59 7.04 6.15 -0.96
N ASP A 60 7.35 6.91 -2.01
CA ASP A 60 6.35 7.22 -3.03
C ASP A 60 5.97 5.97 -3.82
N GLU A 61 6.97 5.14 -4.16
CA GLU A 61 6.72 3.88 -4.85
C GLU A 61 5.86 2.96 -4.00
N LEU A 62 6.17 2.85 -2.71
CA LEU A 62 5.39 1.98 -1.83
C LEU A 62 3.97 2.52 -1.65
N MET A 63 3.82 3.84 -1.56
CA MET A 63 2.51 4.47 -1.47
C MET A 63 1.66 4.21 -2.72
N VAL A 64 2.28 4.26 -3.90
CA VAL A 64 1.59 3.95 -5.16
C VAL A 64 1.08 2.52 -5.14
N GLN A 65 1.91 1.56 -4.70
CA GLN A 65 1.49 0.17 -4.60
C GLN A 65 0.34 0.00 -3.61
N PHE A 66 0.44 0.65 -2.47
CA PHE A 66 -0.61 0.61 -1.44
C PHE A 66 -1.94 1.16 -1.96
N MET A 67 -1.91 2.34 -2.58
CA MET A 67 -3.13 2.98 -3.08
C MET A 67 -3.72 2.22 -4.27
N SER A 68 -2.87 1.71 -5.15
CA SER A 68 -3.35 0.95 -6.31
C SER A 68 -3.98 -0.38 -5.90
N ASP A 69 -3.46 -1.03 -4.86
CA ASP A 69 -4.10 -2.23 -4.31
C ASP A 69 -5.53 -1.90 -3.85
N LYS A 70 -5.70 -0.79 -3.13
CA LYS A 70 -7.03 -0.38 -2.64
C LYS A 70 -8.01 -0.19 -3.77
N ILE A 71 -7.59 0.49 -4.83
CA ILE A 71 -8.44 0.74 -5.99
C ILE A 71 -8.75 -0.59 -6.70
N ALA A 72 -7.74 -1.42 -6.90
CA ALA A 72 -7.91 -2.69 -7.60
C ALA A 72 -8.91 -3.60 -6.87
N TYR A 73 -8.79 -3.73 -5.55
CA TYR A 73 -9.72 -4.55 -4.78
C TYR A 73 -11.13 -3.98 -4.77
N GLU A 74 -11.25 -2.67 -4.83
CA GLU A 74 -12.55 -2.00 -4.84
C GLU A 74 -13.37 -2.35 -6.08
N ILE A 75 -12.71 -2.47 -7.25
CA ILE A 75 -13.42 -2.58 -8.52
C ILE A 75 -13.18 -3.89 -9.27
N ALA A 76 -12.33 -4.80 -8.75
CA ALA A 76 -11.93 -6.00 -9.50
C ALA A 76 -13.11 -6.86 -9.95
N ASP A 77 -14.17 -6.92 -9.15
CA ASP A 77 -15.34 -7.75 -9.47
C ASP A 77 -16.35 -7.07 -10.39
N GLU A 78 -16.11 -5.81 -10.75
CA GLU A 78 -17.04 -5.07 -11.62
C GLU A 78 -16.72 -5.33 -13.07
N ASP A 79 -17.75 -5.64 -13.87
CA ASP A 79 -17.57 -5.84 -15.30
C ASP A 79 -17.05 -4.60 -16.01
N CYS A 80 -17.38 -3.42 -15.48
CA CYS A 80 -16.97 -2.14 -16.06
C CYS A 80 -15.67 -1.60 -15.50
N ALA A 81 -14.87 -2.43 -14.80
CA ALA A 81 -13.66 -1.97 -14.10
C ALA A 81 -12.74 -1.13 -14.99
N ASN A 82 -12.45 -1.57 -16.21
CA ASN A 82 -11.56 -0.84 -17.11
C ASN A 82 -12.10 0.54 -17.46
N ARG A 83 -13.41 0.64 -17.67
CA ARG A 83 -14.05 1.94 -17.96
C ARG A 83 -14.03 2.85 -16.74
N VAL A 84 -14.25 2.26 -15.57
CA VAL A 84 -14.17 3.01 -14.30
C VAL A 84 -12.81 3.63 -14.15
N LEU A 85 -11.72 2.87 -14.40
CA LEU A 85 -10.36 3.38 -14.27
C LEU A 85 -10.10 4.54 -15.22
N LYS A 86 -10.55 4.44 -16.46
CA LYS A 86 -10.34 5.50 -17.45
C LYS A 86 -11.04 6.79 -17.07
N ILE A 87 -12.27 6.67 -16.58
CA ILE A 87 -13.02 7.85 -16.15
C ILE A 87 -12.45 8.41 -14.86
N ALA A 88 -12.04 7.53 -13.92
CA ALA A 88 -11.44 7.96 -12.67
C ALA A 88 -10.17 8.77 -12.91
N GLU A 89 -9.35 8.36 -13.89
CA GLU A 89 -8.14 9.10 -14.25
C GLU A 89 -8.48 10.54 -14.65
N LYS A 90 -9.50 10.71 -15.48
CA LYS A 90 -9.95 12.05 -15.90
C LYS A 90 -10.44 12.87 -14.71
N LYS A 91 -11.19 12.23 -13.81
CA LYS A 91 -11.70 12.91 -12.63
C LYS A 91 -10.57 13.33 -11.69
N VAL A 92 -9.54 12.50 -11.53
CA VAL A 92 -8.37 12.86 -10.72
C VAL A 92 -7.70 14.10 -11.28
N LYS A 93 -7.48 14.13 -12.60
CA LYS A 93 -6.88 15.30 -13.27
C LYS A 93 -7.73 16.55 -13.07
N TYR A 94 -9.04 16.41 -13.23
CA TYR A 94 -9.97 17.53 -13.02
C TYR A 94 -9.91 18.04 -11.58
N LEU A 95 -9.97 17.12 -10.62
CA LEU A 95 -9.94 17.51 -9.19
C LEU A 95 -8.64 18.20 -8.82
N LYS A 96 -7.51 17.72 -9.35
CA LYS A 96 -6.21 18.37 -9.10
C LYS A 96 -6.16 19.78 -9.69
N ALA A 97 -6.69 19.94 -10.91
CA ALA A 97 -6.68 21.23 -11.57
C ALA A 97 -7.60 22.26 -10.88
N HIS A 98 -8.66 21.79 -10.23
CA HIS A 98 -9.67 22.64 -9.58
C HIS A 98 -9.62 22.55 -8.06
N SER A 99 -8.65 21.84 -7.50
CA SER A 99 -8.49 21.71 -6.05
C SER A 99 -7.98 23.03 -5.48
N VAL A 100 -8.61 23.40 -4.46
CA VAL A 100 -8.17 24.53 -3.70
C VAL A 100 -7.17 24.08 -2.66
N LYS A 101 -7.14 23.45 -2.54
CA LYS A 101 -6.53 23.02 -1.58
C LYS A 101 -6.52 22.93 -0.79
N ASN A 102 -6.43 22.75 -0.54
CA ASN A 102 -6.49 22.60 0.04
C ASN A 102 -6.36 22.49 0.55
#